data_8fbec5c6489d259d6600debddd727a44
#
_entry.id   8fbec5c6489d259d6600debddd727a44
#
_cell.length_a   1.000
_cell.length_b   1.000
_cell.length_c   1.000
_cell.angle_alpha   90.00
_cell.angle_beta   90.00
_cell.angle_gamma   90.00
#
_symmetry.space_group_name_H-M   'P 1'
#
loop_
_entity.id
_entity.type
_entity.pdbx_description
1 polymer ?
#
loop_
_entity_poly.entity_id
_entity_poly.type
_entity_poly.pdbx_seq_one_letter_code
_entity_poly.pdbx_strand_id
1 'polypeptide(L)'
;MGLLVNGIWHQEDPPRAELGMTGSDGSFVRPDSRFRDRVSRDGSSGFKAEAGRYALVTAPSCPWAHRTVLMRKLKALDGTIEILQSDLPKGEGWAYSCGLDDIPPIDGVFHVHQVYSAANPD
;
A
#
# COMPACT_ATOMS: atom_id res chain seq x y z
N MET A 1 3.87 -15.57 -5.15
CA MET A 1 3.73 -14.10 -5.05
C MET A 1 4.49 -13.70 -3.80
N GLY A 2 5.41 -12.76 -3.91
CA GLY A 2 6.30 -12.43 -2.79
C GLY A 2 5.59 -11.69 -1.64
N LEU A 3 6.28 -11.52 -0.55
CA LEU A 3 5.78 -10.90 0.68
C LEU A 3 6.83 -9.94 1.27
N LEU A 4 6.37 -8.81 1.79
CA LEU A 4 7.19 -7.87 2.55
C LEU A 4 7.15 -8.26 4.04
N VAL A 5 8.31 -8.56 4.63
CA VAL A 5 8.44 -8.90 6.04
C VAL A 5 9.52 -8.02 6.67
N ASN A 6 9.15 -7.26 7.68
CA ASN A 6 10.06 -6.34 8.38
C ASN A 6 10.88 -5.47 7.42
N GLY A 7 10.20 -4.84 6.45
CA GLY A 7 10.82 -3.98 5.46
C GLY A 7 11.61 -4.67 4.35
N ILE A 8 11.77 -6.00 4.40
CA ILE A 8 12.53 -6.80 3.43
C ILE A 8 11.57 -7.58 2.53
N TRP A 9 11.79 -7.48 1.21
CA TRP A 9 11.03 -8.25 0.23
C TRP A 9 11.53 -9.70 0.13
N HIS A 10 10.60 -10.64 0.26
CA HIS A 10 10.82 -12.06 0.04
C HIS A 10 10.14 -12.50 -1.25
N GLN A 11 10.91 -12.94 -2.25
CA GLN A 11 10.38 -13.36 -3.55
C GLN A 11 9.47 -14.59 -3.44
N GLU A 12 9.81 -15.50 -2.57
CA GLU A 12 8.99 -16.66 -2.21
C GLU A 12 8.30 -16.39 -0.88
N ASP A 13 7.03 -16.79 -0.77
CA ASP A 13 6.28 -16.61 0.47
C ASP A 13 6.90 -17.49 1.56
N PRO A 14 7.43 -16.92 2.65
CA PRO A 14 7.89 -17.70 3.78
C PRO A 14 6.76 -18.53 4.38
N PRO A 15 7.04 -19.68 5.00
CA PRO A 15 6.02 -20.49 5.67
C PRO A 15 5.23 -19.63 6.68
N ARG A 16 3.91 -19.72 6.65
CA ARG A 16 3.03 -18.92 7.54
C ARG A 16 3.33 -19.11 9.02
N ALA A 17 3.80 -20.31 9.42
CA ALA A 17 4.21 -20.57 10.78
C ALA A 17 5.43 -19.75 11.22
N GLU A 18 6.39 -19.54 10.32
CA GLU A 18 7.58 -18.70 10.59
C GLU A 18 7.22 -17.22 10.72
N LEU A 19 6.13 -16.80 10.09
CA LEU A 19 5.59 -15.44 10.16
C LEU A 19 4.65 -15.21 11.37
N GLY A 20 4.48 -16.21 12.24
CA GLY A 20 3.51 -16.15 13.34
C GLY A 20 2.06 -16.10 12.88
N MET A 21 1.76 -16.51 11.63
CA MET A 21 0.41 -16.52 11.06
C MET A 21 -0.32 -17.83 11.26
N THR A 22 0.21 -18.73 12.08
CA THR A 22 -0.40 -20.02 12.40
C THR A 22 -0.51 -20.18 13.90
N GLY A 23 -1.73 -20.38 14.39
CA GLY A 23 -2.00 -20.69 15.80
C GLY A 23 -1.52 -22.09 16.19
N SER A 24 -1.43 -22.37 17.48
CA SER A 24 -1.04 -23.70 18.00
C SER A 24 -1.99 -24.82 17.61
N ASP A 25 -3.22 -24.50 17.24
CA ASP A 25 -4.26 -25.39 16.73
C ASP A 25 -4.30 -25.51 15.19
N GLY A 26 -3.36 -24.84 14.50
CA GLY A 26 -3.30 -24.76 13.04
C GLY A 26 -4.20 -23.69 12.42
N SER A 27 -4.92 -22.92 13.21
CA SER A 27 -5.77 -21.83 12.74
C SER A 27 -4.95 -20.69 12.11
N PHE A 28 -5.57 -19.95 11.18
CA PHE A 28 -4.93 -18.75 10.61
C PHE A 28 -5.00 -17.59 11.60
N VAL A 29 -3.84 -17.08 11.98
CA VAL A 29 -3.70 -15.87 12.79
C VAL A 29 -3.36 -14.69 11.86
N ARG A 30 -4.23 -13.70 11.83
CA ARG A 30 -3.98 -12.49 11.06
C ARG A 30 -3.14 -11.50 11.87
N PRO A 31 -1.96 -11.08 11.37
CA PRO A 31 -1.19 -10.05 12.02
C PRO A 31 -1.92 -8.70 12.01
N ASP A 32 -1.68 -7.88 13.02
CA ASP A 32 -2.22 -6.54 13.07
C ASP A 32 -1.68 -5.65 11.94
N SER A 33 -2.53 -4.78 11.43
CA SER A 33 -2.11 -3.78 10.45
C SER A 33 -1.23 -2.74 11.13
N ARG A 34 -0.04 -2.47 10.56
CA ARG A 34 0.90 -1.46 11.07
C ARG A 34 0.52 -0.04 10.62
N PHE A 35 0.01 0.11 9.40
CA PHE A 35 -0.42 1.39 8.83
C PHE A 35 -1.87 1.69 9.24
N ARG A 36 -2.04 2.40 10.36
CA ARG A 36 -3.35 2.69 10.95
C ARG A 36 -3.64 4.19 11.10
N ASP A 37 -2.79 5.02 10.56
CA ASP A 37 -2.96 6.46 10.58
C ASP A 37 -4.22 6.90 9.84
N ARG A 38 -4.73 8.04 10.20
CA ARG A 38 -5.95 8.60 9.65
C ARG A 38 -5.72 10.03 9.21
N VAL A 39 -6.42 10.42 8.17
CA VAL A 39 -6.53 11.83 7.79
C VAL A 39 -7.59 12.49 8.68
N SER A 40 -7.26 13.60 9.30
CA SER A 40 -8.18 14.41 10.13
C SER A 40 -8.35 15.81 9.57
N ARG A 41 -9.52 16.41 9.79
CA ARG A 41 -9.85 17.74 9.28
C ARG A 41 -8.92 18.82 9.82
N ASP A 42 -8.61 18.74 11.09
CA ASP A 42 -7.80 19.72 11.84
C ASP A 42 -6.30 19.41 11.84
N GLY A 43 -5.90 18.22 11.34
CA GLY A 43 -4.52 17.75 11.36
C GLY A 43 -4.07 17.15 12.69
N SER A 44 -4.96 16.96 13.66
CA SER A 44 -4.63 16.41 14.98
C SER A 44 -4.06 14.98 14.92
N SER A 45 -4.34 14.24 13.84
CA SER A 45 -3.78 12.91 13.57
C SER A 45 -2.35 12.94 13.00
N GLY A 46 -1.76 14.11 12.73
CA GLY A 46 -0.53 14.26 11.93
C GLY A 46 -0.76 14.36 10.42
N PHE A 47 -1.93 13.95 9.95
CA PHE A 47 -2.32 13.96 8.53
C PHE A 47 -3.56 14.84 8.33
N LYS A 48 -3.33 16.12 7.98
CA LYS A 48 -4.41 17.07 7.74
C LYS A 48 -5.11 16.80 6.41
N ALA A 49 -6.45 16.88 6.39
CA ALA A 49 -7.24 16.82 5.16
C ALA A 49 -6.95 18.07 4.29
N GLU A 50 -6.27 17.85 3.18
CA GLU A 50 -5.78 18.90 2.29
C GLU A 50 -5.82 18.41 0.85
N ALA A 51 -6.37 19.23 -0.06
CA ALA A 51 -6.46 18.86 -1.46
C ALA A 51 -5.07 18.78 -2.10
N GLY A 52 -4.84 17.77 -2.95
CA GLY A 52 -3.58 17.56 -3.65
C GLY A 52 -2.42 17.05 -2.77
N ARG A 53 -2.68 16.82 -1.47
CA ARG A 53 -1.65 16.31 -0.54
C ARG A 53 -1.50 14.79 -0.60
N TYR A 54 -2.55 14.09 -0.98
CA TYR A 54 -2.61 12.63 -0.90
C TYR A 54 -2.81 12.01 -2.27
N ALA A 55 -2.16 10.88 -2.47
CA ALA A 55 -2.38 10.03 -3.61
C ALA A 55 -2.88 8.65 -3.16
N LEU A 56 -3.70 8.02 -3.99
CA LEU A 56 -4.23 6.68 -3.78
C LEU A 56 -3.53 5.70 -4.70
N VAL A 57 -2.67 4.87 -4.14
CA VAL A 57 -2.01 3.78 -4.88
C VAL A 57 -2.99 2.65 -5.11
N THR A 58 -3.21 2.29 -6.37
CA THR A 58 -4.20 1.30 -6.78
C THR A 58 -3.66 0.35 -7.83
N ALA A 59 -4.31 -0.81 -7.94
CA ALA A 59 -4.11 -1.74 -9.05
C ALA A 59 -5.47 -2.12 -9.64
N PRO A 60 -5.67 -2.05 -10.95
CA PRO A 60 -6.97 -2.29 -11.58
C PRO A 60 -7.55 -3.68 -11.30
N SER A 61 -6.69 -4.68 -11.18
CA SER A 61 -7.08 -6.06 -10.89
C SER A 61 -7.29 -6.35 -9.40
N CYS A 62 -7.03 -5.39 -8.51
CA CYS A 62 -7.17 -5.57 -7.08
C CYS A 62 -8.58 -5.20 -6.58
N PRO A 63 -9.43 -6.16 -6.15
CA PRO A 63 -10.77 -5.86 -5.68
C PRO A 63 -10.78 -5.07 -4.37
N TRP A 64 -9.71 -5.13 -3.59
CA TRP A 64 -9.54 -4.33 -2.38
C TRP A 64 -9.30 -2.85 -2.71
N ALA A 65 -8.47 -2.56 -3.70
CA ALA A 65 -8.22 -1.20 -4.19
C ALA A 65 -9.47 -0.61 -4.87
N HIS A 66 -10.25 -1.43 -5.57
CA HIS A 66 -11.48 -0.98 -6.25
C HIS A 66 -12.46 -0.27 -5.30
N ARG A 67 -12.61 -0.74 -4.07
CA ARG A 67 -13.47 -0.10 -3.07
C ARG A 67 -13.03 1.33 -2.76
N THR A 68 -11.74 1.58 -2.67
CA THR A 68 -11.20 2.92 -2.37
C THR A 68 -11.38 3.86 -3.55
N VAL A 69 -11.16 3.36 -4.77
CA VAL A 69 -11.41 4.10 -6.02
C VAL A 69 -12.89 4.47 -6.14
N LEU A 70 -13.79 3.51 -5.86
CA LEU A 70 -15.23 3.76 -5.87
C LEU A 70 -15.63 4.83 -4.85
N MET A 71 -15.11 4.75 -3.63
CA MET A 71 -15.40 5.75 -2.59
C MET A 71 -14.85 7.14 -2.97
N ARG A 72 -13.66 7.22 -3.56
CA ARG A 72 -13.11 8.48 -4.10
C ARG A 72 -14.11 9.10 -5.10
N LYS A 73 -14.63 8.29 -6.03
CA LYS A 73 -15.61 8.74 -7.03
C LYS A 73 -16.93 9.19 -6.40
N LEU A 74 -17.50 8.37 -5.51
CA LEU A 74 -18.76 8.67 -4.84
C LEU A 74 -18.70 9.93 -3.95
N LYS A 75 -17.52 10.25 -3.43
CA LYS A 75 -17.28 11.45 -2.62
C LYS A 75 -16.81 12.66 -3.44
N ALA A 76 -16.78 12.55 -4.78
CA ALA A 76 -16.34 13.61 -5.68
C ALA A 76 -14.91 14.14 -5.35
N LEU A 77 -13.99 13.22 -5.02
CA LEU A 77 -12.61 13.54 -4.65
C LEU A 77 -11.63 13.45 -5.83
N ASP A 78 -12.13 13.38 -7.06
CA ASP A 78 -11.32 13.22 -8.28
C ASP A 78 -10.26 14.33 -8.47
N GLY A 79 -10.62 15.56 -8.12
CA GLY A 79 -9.68 16.68 -8.17
C GLY A 79 -8.88 16.92 -6.88
N THR A 80 -9.06 16.06 -5.87
CA THR A 80 -8.52 16.26 -4.52
C THR A 80 -7.46 15.21 -4.18
N ILE A 81 -7.69 13.96 -4.61
CA ILE A 81 -6.81 12.82 -4.36
C ILE A 81 -6.43 12.25 -5.71
N GLU A 82 -5.16 12.24 -6.02
CA GLU A 82 -4.62 11.62 -7.23
C GLU A 82 -4.69 10.09 -7.17
N ILE A 83 -4.75 9.43 -8.33
CA ILE A 83 -4.59 7.98 -8.44
C ILE A 83 -3.23 7.67 -9.05
N LEU A 84 -2.43 6.92 -8.31
CA LEU A 84 -1.20 6.31 -8.78
C LEU A 84 -1.48 4.83 -9.07
N GLN A 85 -1.55 4.51 -10.35
CA GLN A 85 -1.94 3.17 -10.76
C GLN A 85 -0.72 2.29 -10.96
N SER A 86 -0.66 1.18 -10.23
CA SER A 86 0.30 0.11 -10.50
C SER A 86 -0.26 -0.86 -11.54
N ASP A 87 0.64 -1.53 -12.23
CA ASP A 87 0.31 -2.58 -13.20
C ASP A 87 0.03 -3.93 -12.52
N LEU A 88 -0.11 -4.96 -13.34
CA LEU A 88 -0.13 -6.34 -12.86
C LEU A 88 1.18 -6.71 -12.17
N PRO A 89 1.16 -7.65 -11.22
CA PRO A 89 2.36 -8.09 -10.54
C PRO A 89 3.41 -8.58 -11.54
N LYS A 90 4.63 -8.04 -11.42
CA LYS A 90 5.77 -8.40 -12.25
C LYS A 90 7.04 -8.39 -11.38
N GLY A 91 7.80 -9.48 -11.43
CA GLY A 91 9.00 -9.59 -10.60
C GLY A 91 8.64 -9.53 -9.11
N GLU A 92 9.01 -8.45 -8.45
CA GLU A 92 8.82 -8.23 -7.02
C GLU A 92 7.41 -7.68 -6.64
N GLY A 93 6.36 -8.23 -7.23
CA GLY A 93 4.99 -7.87 -6.91
C GLY A 93 4.44 -6.74 -7.79
N TRP A 94 3.59 -5.88 -7.21
CA TRP A 94 2.96 -4.78 -7.95
C TRP A 94 3.99 -3.75 -8.38
N ALA A 95 4.11 -3.57 -9.70
CA ALA A 95 5.07 -2.66 -10.32
C ALA A 95 4.39 -1.41 -10.90
N TYR A 96 5.16 -0.39 -11.14
CA TYR A 96 4.74 0.79 -11.90
C TYR A 96 5.39 0.73 -13.28
N SER A 97 4.61 0.79 -14.37
CA SER A 97 5.15 0.79 -15.74
C SER A 97 5.50 2.18 -16.28
N CYS A 98 4.87 3.19 -15.75
CA CYS A 98 5.25 4.57 -16.05
C CYS A 98 6.28 4.99 -15.01
N GLY A 99 7.45 5.42 -15.46
CA GLY A 99 8.53 5.82 -14.57
C GLY A 99 8.04 6.69 -13.43
N LEU A 100 8.57 6.43 -12.28
CA LEU A 100 8.19 6.98 -10.98
C LEU A 100 8.59 8.44 -10.77
N ASP A 101 8.85 9.16 -11.85
CA ASP A 101 9.03 10.60 -11.84
C ASP A 101 7.77 11.33 -11.30
N ASP A 102 6.63 10.60 -11.26
CA ASP A 102 5.34 11.13 -10.82
C ASP A 102 4.96 10.77 -9.37
N ILE A 103 5.80 10.05 -8.63
CA ILE A 103 5.58 9.78 -7.20
C ILE A 103 6.61 10.52 -6.34
N PRO A 104 6.47 11.82 -6.11
CA PRO A 104 7.33 12.50 -5.16
C PRO A 104 7.03 12.00 -3.73
N PRO A 105 8.01 11.82 -2.84
CA PRO A 105 9.43 12.15 -2.99
C PRO A 105 10.36 10.92 -3.05
N ILE A 106 9.92 9.80 -3.60
CA ILE A 106 10.70 8.56 -3.54
C ILE A 106 11.30 8.28 -4.90
N ASP A 107 12.52 8.77 -5.12
CA ASP A 107 13.29 8.45 -6.31
C ASP A 107 13.64 6.96 -6.37
N GLY A 108 13.51 6.35 -7.55
CA GLY A 108 13.93 4.97 -7.80
C GLY A 108 12.99 3.88 -7.27
N VAL A 109 11.74 4.20 -6.99
CA VAL A 109 10.70 3.21 -6.64
C VAL A 109 10.13 2.59 -7.91
N PHE A 110 10.24 1.29 -8.06
CA PHE A 110 9.65 0.51 -9.18
C PHE A 110 8.50 -0.40 -8.74
N HIS A 111 8.41 -0.70 -7.44
CA HIS A 111 7.42 -1.61 -6.89
C HIS A 111 6.69 -1.00 -5.69
N VAL A 112 5.43 -1.35 -5.52
CA VAL A 112 4.59 -0.83 -4.43
C VAL A 112 5.16 -1.15 -3.05
N HIS A 113 5.79 -2.32 -2.86
CA HIS A 113 6.39 -2.67 -1.56
C HIS A 113 7.49 -1.69 -1.11
N GLN A 114 8.20 -1.06 -2.05
CA GLN A 114 9.23 -0.07 -1.73
C GLN A 114 8.64 1.19 -1.07
N VAL A 115 7.39 1.55 -1.42
CA VAL A 115 6.66 2.64 -0.76
C VAL A 115 6.40 2.30 0.71
N TYR A 116 6.02 1.06 0.99
CA TYR A 116 5.82 0.60 2.38
C TYR A 116 7.12 0.58 3.17
N SER A 117 8.21 0.05 2.59
CA SER A 117 9.53 0.05 3.24
C SER A 117 10.06 1.47 3.52
N ALA A 118 9.79 2.42 2.63
CA ALA A 118 10.19 3.82 2.83
C ALA A 118 9.34 4.50 3.92
N ALA A 119 8.06 4.14 4.05
CA ALA A 119 7.17 4.69 5.06
C ALA A 119 7.43 4.11 6.46
N ASN A 120 7.77 2.84 6.54
CA ASN A 120 8.13 2.15 7.78
C ASN A 120 9.08 0.97 7.46
N PRO A 121 10.38 1.10 7.76
CA PRO A 121 11.36 0.06 7.46
C PRO A 121 11.32 -1.15 8.41
N ASP A 122 10.55 -1.09 9.52
CA ASP A 122 10.44 -2.15 10.55
C ASP A 122 9.30 -3.13 10.30
#